data_86c42ead03d6708f4a5395384bbfce2e
#
_entry.id   86c42ead03d6708f4a5395384bbfce2e
#
_cell.length_a   1.000
_cell.length_b   1.000
_cell.length_c   1.000
_cell.angle_alpha   90.00
_cell.angle_beta   90.00
_cell.angle_gamma   90.00
#
_symmetry.space_group_name_H-M   'P 1'
#
loop_
_entity.id
_entity.type
_entity.pdbx_description
1 polymer ?
#
loop_
_entity_poly.entity_id
_entity_poly.type
_entity_poly.pdbx_seq_one_letter_code
_entity_poly.pdbx_strand_id
1 'polypeptide(L)'
;MNRGLKHKILAVAAAVVLSITMLFSGCGQDSGADYDPLEGVSTITFRDDCGREVEIPETITKVAPSGSVAQMVLMTIAPETLVGLSASPSTDQLDYFPEYTWELPTFGQFYGSKANLNMEALIAAQPQVIIDIGDKKRTHKEDMDKIQRQTGIPTIFIETTLDKMPGAYRTLGYLFGKEEIGEKMASYIEDTVSYAANHAASINDADKKTVYYGTGASGLDCNANGSIQADVIDIIGAKNAVVGTDVSDKGGGTLVNMEQLYNFDPDVIVVTLDGIYSVIEEGDKSWTELSAVKNGNYYEIPGIPYCWLSGPPSVNRILGIWWLGNLVYPDQYDYDMVAKAQEYYKLFFDYDLSDDEAKAMLANSSLK
;
A
#
# COMPACT_ATOMS: atom_id res chain seq x y z
N MET A 1 10.24 25.87 6.68
CA MET A 1 10.93 25.18 7.81
C MET A 1 9.92 25.08 8.96
N ASN A 2 9.34 23.91 9.08
CA ASN A 2 8.09 23.69 9.80
C ASN A 2 8.32 23.51 11.31
N ARG A 3 7.81 24.41 12.14
CA ARG A 3 7.93 24.39 13.61
C ARG A 3 7.18 23.21 14.29
N GLY A 4 6.33 22.48 13.55
CA GLY A 4 5.50 21.41 14.09
C GLY A 4 6.24 20.09 14.32
N LEU A 5 7.27 19.79 13.53
CA LEU A 5 8.01 18.53 13.63
C LEU A 5 8.95 18.50 14.84
N LYS A 6 9.50 19.66 15.23
CA LYS A 6 10.40 19.77 16.40
C LYS A 6 9.72 19.51 17.74
N HIS A 7 8.39 19.67 17.82
CA HIS A 7 7.66 19.45 19.08
C HIS A 7 7.29 17.99 19.34
N LYS A 8 7.21 17.15 18.31
CA LYS A 8 7.02 15.69 18.49
C LYS A 8 8.32 14.97 18.87
N ILE A 9 9.47 15.51 18.44
CA ILE A 9 10.80 14.93 18.72
C ILE A 9 11.33 15.32 20.10
N LEU A 10 10.90 16.44 20.69
CA LEU A 10 11.40 16.91 21.99
C LEU A 10 10.68 16.30 23.21
N ALA A 11 9.65 15.48 23.03
CA ALA A 11 8.94 14.81 24.12
C ALA A 11 9.54 13.42 24.49
N VAL A 12 10.61 12.98 23.83
CA VAL A 12 11.25 11.65 24.04
C VAL A 12 12.52 11.73 24.89
N ALA A 13 12.85 12.87 25.47
CA ALA A 13 14.03 12.96 26.34
C ALA A 13 13.62 12.87 27.82
N ALA A 14 14.09 11.78 28.46
CA ALA A 14 14.28 11.55 29.90
C ALA A 14 13.09 11.08 30.75
N ALA A 15 12.95 9.77 30.86
CA ALA A 15 12.62 9.12 32.12
C ALA A 15 13.18 7.68 32.12
N VAL A 16 14.41 7.50 32.58
CA VAL A 16 14.93 6.19 32.98
C VAL A 16 14.31 5.89 34.35
N VAL A 17 13.35 4.99 34.40
CA VAL A 17 12.81 4.45 35.65
C VAL A 17 13.22 2.98 35.76
N LEU A 18 14.09 2.70 36.73
CA LEU A 18 14.44 1.34 37.12
C LEU A 18 13.19 0.67 37.72
N SER A 19 12.64 -0.33 37.06
CA SER A 19 11.53 -1.14 37.56
C SER A 19 12.05 -2.44 38.17
N ILE A 20 11.82 -2.62 39.45
CA ILE A 20 12.08 -3.85 40.21
C ILE A 20 10.95 -4.84 39.94
N THR A 21 11.27 -5.99 39.34
CA THR A 21 10.34 -7.08 39.11
C THR A 21 10.02 -7.85 40.38
N MET A 22 8.74 -7.90 40.77
CA MET A 22 8.22 -8.85 41.75
C MET A 22 7.80 -10.16 41.06
N LEU A 23 8.42 -11.25 41.47
CA LEU A 23 8.06 -12.61 41.09
C LEU A 23 6.71 -13.01 41.70
N PHE A 24 5.72 -13.27 40.86
CA PHE A 24 4.54 -14.04 41.25
C PHE A 24 4.62 -15.45 40.63
N SER A 25 4.88 -16.45 41.50
CA SER A 25 4.77 -17.86 41.12
C SER A 25 3.29 -18.26 41.18
N GLY A 26 2.72 -18.58 40.01
CA GLY A 26 1.42 -19.22 39.86
C GLY A 26 1.55 -20.45 38.95
N CYS A 27 1.35 -21.65 39.51
CA CYS A 27 1.30 -22.93 38.79
C CYS A 27 0.14 -22.98 37.80
N GLY A 28 0.42 -23.35 36.53
CA GLY A 28 -0.62 -23.68 35.56
C GLY A 28 -0.04 -24.09 34.23
N GLN A 29 0.02 -25.38 33.98
CA GLN A 29 0.12 -26.14 32.73
C GLN A 29 1.10 -25.67 31.61
N ASP A 30 2.09 -26.52 31.36
CA ASP A 30 3.03 -26.50 30.24
C ASP A 30 2.31 -26.38 28.87
N SER A 31 2.53 -25.25 28.21
CA SER A 31 2.37 -25.10 26.77
C SER A 31 3.43 -24.12 26.27
N GLY A 32 4.48 -24.65 25.63
CA GLY A 32 5.47 -23.89 24.84
C GLY A 32 6.25 -22.84 25.64
N ALA A 33 7.56 -22.88 25.62
CA ALA A 33 8.42 -21.88 26.24
C ALA A 33 7.83 -20.47 26.10
N ASP A 34 7.67 -19.75 27.23
CA ASP A 34 7.15 -18.38 27.28
C ASP A 34 8.02 -17.48 26.39
N TYR A 35 7.58 -17.24 25.15
CA TYR A 35 8.23 -16.26 24.29
C TYR A 35 7.88 -14.87 24.78
N ASP A 36 8.86 -14.16 25.30
CA ASP A 36 8.76 -12.73 25.60
C ASP A 36 9.45 -11.93 24.47
N PRO A 37 8.68 -11.21 23.62
CA PRO A 37 9.23 -10.45 22.51
C PRO A 37 10.16 -9.29 22.93
N LEU A 38 10.13 -8.90 24.19
CA LEU A 38 10.91 -7.80 24.76
C LEU A 38 12.02 -8.26 25.72
N GLU A 39 12.21 -9.56 25.87
CA GLU A 39 13.24 -10.08 26.77
C GLU A 39 14.66 -9.64 26.34
N GLY A 40 15.36 -8.97 27.23
CA GLY A 40 16.77 -8.58 27.04
C GLY A 40 17.02 -7.46 26.04
N VAL A 41 15.99 -6.75 25.56
CA VAL A 41 16.11 -5.61 24.66
C VAL A 41 15.74 -4.29 25.35
N SER A 42 16.39 -3.18 24.95
CA SER A 42 15.96 -1.83 25.37
C SER A 42 14.64 -1.51 24.72
N THR A 43 13.71 -0.91 25.47
CA THR A 43 12.38 -0.56 24.98
C THR A 43 12.11 0.94 25.04
N ILE A 44 11.19 1.38 24.18
CA ILE A 44 10.59 2.72 24.17
C ILE A 44 9.08 2.61 24.24
N THR A 45 8.43 3.62 24.81
CA THR A 45 6.98 3.78 24.69
C THR A 45 6.66 4.48 23.39
N PHE A 46 6.08 3.76 22.42
CA PHE A 46 5.66 4.28 21.12
C PHE A 46 4.16 4.63 21.16
N ARG A 47 3.81 5.84 20.71
CA ARG A 47 2.41 6.22 20.53
C ARG A 47 2.02 6.01 19.06
N ASP A 48 1.17 5.02 18.82
CA ASP A 48 0.68 4.67 17.49
C ASP A 48 -0.41 5.65 16.97
N ASP A 49 -0.77 5.52 15.70
CA ASP A 49 -1.77 6.40 15.08
C ASP A 49 -3.21 6.09 15.54
N CYS A 50 -3.44 4.99 16.24
CA CYS A 50 -4.67 4.75 16.99
C CYS A 50 -4.70 5.48 18.36
N GLY A 51 -3.59 6.11 18.74
CA GLY A 51 -3.41 6.81 20.02
C GLY A 51 -3.14 5.88 21.19
N ARG A 52 -2.70 4.64 20.92
CA ARG A 52 -2.26 3.68 21.93
C ARG A 52 -0.80 3.95 22.29
N GLU A 53 -0.45 3.76 23.54
CA GLU A 53 0.92 3.74 24.02
C GLU A 53 1.34 2.27 24.16
N VAL A 54 2.36 1.86 23.40
CA VAL A 54 2.81 0.47 23.31
C VAL A 54 4.31 0.44 23.58
N GLU A 55 4.75 -0.42 24.51
CA GLU A 55 6.17 -0.72 24.70
C GLU A 55 6.66 -1.57 23.53
N ILE A 56 7.69 -1.09 22.84
CA ILE A 56 8.32 -1.77 21.69
C ILE A 56 9.84 -1.71 21.83
N PRO A 57 10.61 -2.56 21.13
CA PRO A 57 12.06 -2.42 21.08
C PRO A 57 12.49 -1.04 20.58
N GLU A 58 13.54 -0.47 21.16
CA GLU A 58 14.17 0.77 20.69
C GLU A 58 14.67 0.63 19.25
N THR A 59 15.15 -0.57 18.87
CA THR A 59 15.49 -0.94 17.49
C THR A 59 14.78 -2.24 17.14
N ILE A 60 13.95 -2.20 16.10
CA ILE A 60 13.20 -3.36 15.62
C ILE A 60 14.05 -4.12 14.61
N THR A 61 14.29 -5.40 14.89
CA THR A 61 15.06 -6.31 14.01
C THR A 61 14.25 -7.51 13.53
N LYS A 62 13.05 -7.75 14.14
CA LYS A 62 12.16 -8.84 13.77
C LYS A 62 10.72 -8.32 13.76
N VAL A 63 10.13 -8.19 12.58
CA VAL A 63 8.77 -7.66 12.41
C VAL A 63 7.86 -8.64 11.71
N ALA A 64 6.61 -8.70 12.15
CA ALA A 64 5.53 -9.39 11.44
C ALA A 64 4.55 -8.37 10.83
N PRO A 65 4.25 -8.44 9.52
CA PRO A 65 3.20 -7.64 8.91
C PRO A 65 1.83 -8.21 9.29
N SER A 66 0.88 -7.36 9.66
CA SER A 66 -0.49 -7.78 9.99
C SER A 66 -1.32 -8.20 8.78
N GLY A 67 -0.90 -7.78 7.58
CA GLY A 67 -1.62 -8.00 6.34
C GLY A 67 -0.87 -7.48 5.11
N SER A 68 -1.52 -7.52 3.96
CA SER A 68 -0.91 -7.24 2.66
C SER A 68 -0.40 -5.80 2.50
N VAL A 69 -1.09 -4.80 3.05
CA VAL A 69 -0.62 -3.40 3.01
C VAL A 69 0.64 -3.23 3.85
N ALA A 70 0.64 -3.79 5.08
CA ALA A 70 1.81 -3.77 5.96
C ALA A 70 2.99 -4.49 5.31
N GLN A 71 2.76 -5.67 4.72
CA GLN A 71 3.80 -6.41 3.99
C GLN A 71 4.41 -5.55 2.87
N MET A 72 3.59 -4.92 2.04
CA MET A 72 4.06 -4.11 0.92
C MET A 72 4.96 -2.96 1.39
N VAL A 73 4.53 -2.21 2.41
CA VAL A 73 5.32 -1.08 2.92
C VAL A 73 6.61 -1.54 3.60
N LEU A 74 6.53 -2.57 4.45
CA LEU A 74 7.71 -3.11 5.14
C LEU A 74 8.72 -3.71 4.16
N MET A 75 8.25 -4.34 3.08
CA MET A 75 9.10 -4.87 2.01
C MET A 75 9.90 -3.76 1.31
N THR A 76 9.40 -2.52 1.25
CA THR A 76 10.12 -1.41 0.62
C THR A 76 11.16 -0.76 1.52
N ILE A 77 10.94 -0.72 2.84
CA ILE A 77 11.82 0.06 3.74
C ILE A 77 12.76 -0.80 4.58
N ALA A 78 12.32 -1.97 5.01
CA ALA A 78 13.09 -2.82 5.92
C ALA A 78 12.83 -4.33 5.69
N PRO A 79 12.97 -4.85 4.45
CA PRO A 79 12.68 -6.24 4.12
C PRO A 79 13.49 -7.22 4.97
N GLU A 80 14.71 -6.86 5.38
CA GLU A 80 15.59 -7.70 6.20
C GLU A 80 15.09 -7.93 7.63
N THR A 81 14.14 -7.15 8.09
CA THR A 81 13.51 -7.31 9.42
C THR A 81 12.30 -8.24 9.41
N LEU A 82 11.77 -8.56 8.23
CA LEU A 82 10.61 -9.43 8.09
C LEU A 82 10.96 -10.86 8.54
N VAL A 83 10.19 -11.41 9.47
CA VAL A 83 10.31 -12.82 9.91
C VAL A 83 9.20 -13.71 9.35
N GLY A 84 8.34 -13.17 8.52
CA GLY A 84 7.28 -13.84 7.79
C GLY A 84 6.45 -12.85 6.99
N LEU A 85 5.55 -13.35 6.17
CA LEU A 85 4.76 -12.60 5.22
C LEU A 85 3.26 -12.81 5.48
N SER A 86 2.42 -11.87 5.07
CA SER A 86 0.97 -12.06 5.08
C SER A 86 0.52 -13.01 3.95
N ALA A 87 1.24 -13.00 2.84
CA ALA A 87 1.05 -13.90 1.70
C ALA A 87 2.39 -14.13 1.00
N SER A 88 2.62 -15.34 0.50
CA SER A 88 3.81 -15.64 -0.31
C SER A 88 3.79 -14.83 -1.61
N PRO A 89 4.94 -14.34 -2.08
CA PRO A 89 5.04 -13.70 -3.38
C PRO A 89 4.64 -14.65 -4.50
N SER A 90 4.03 -14.12 -5.57
CA SER A 90 3.86 -14.87 -6.82
C SER A 90 5.21 -14.98 -7.55
N THR A 91 5.31 -15.92 -8.50
CA THR A 91 6.53 -16.12 -9.28
C THR A 91 7.02 -14.81 -9.91
N ASP A 92 6.09 -14.00 -10.45
CA ASP A 92 6.41 -12.76 -11.15
C ASP A 92 6.87 -11.63 -10.19
N GLN A 93 6.63 -11.78 -8.90
CA GLN A 93 7.06 -10.80 -7.88
C GLN A 93 8.48 -11.10 -7.35
N LEU A 94 8.95 -12.35 -7.47
CA LEU A 94 10.19 -12.79 -6.83
C LEU A 94 11.41 -11.96 -7.26
N ASP A 95 11.50 -11.60 -8.53
CA ASP A 95 12.64 -10.84 -9.07
C ASP A 95 12.80 -9.46 -8.43
N TYR A 96 11.71 -8.90 -7.87
CA TYR A 96 11.70 -7.58 -7.25
C TYR A 96 11.92 -7.61 -5.73
N PHE A 97 11.98 -8.79 -5.13
CA PHE A 97 12.14 -8.96 -3.69
C PHE A 97 13.44 -9.69 -3.37
N PRO A 98 14.12 -9.34 -2.26
CA PRO A 98 15.33 -10.04 -1.86
C PRO A 98 15.11 -11.54 -1.68
N GLU A 99 16.01 -12.38 -2.20
CA GLU A 99 15.89 -13.85 -2.17
C GLU A 99 15.60 -14.42 -0.77
N TYR A 100 16.16 -13.83 0.29
CA TYR A 100 15.94 -14.29 1.67
C TYR A 100 14.47 -14.12 2.12
N THR A 101 13.64 -13.36 1.40
CA THR A 101 12.22 -13.21 1.72
C THR A 101 11.34 -14.28 1.08
N TRP A 102 11.84 -15.01 0.08
CA TRP A 102 11.02 -15.92 -0.73
C TRP A 102 10.50 -17.13 0.05
N GLU A 103 11.28 -17.63 1.02
CA GLU A 103 10.96 -18.80 1.83
C GLU A 103 10.45 -18.44 3.24
N LEU A 104 10.18 -17.17 3.50
CA LEU A 104 9.63 -16.76 4.78
C LEU A 104 8.25 -17.39 5.04
N PRO A 105 7.96 -17.80 6.29
CA PRO A 105 6.65 -18.39 6.62
C PRO A 105 5.52 -17.42 6.34
N THR A 106 4.36 -17.95 5.94
CA THR A 106 3.16 -17.15 5.68
C THR A 106 2.28 -17.13 6.93
N PHE A 107 2.02 -15.92 7.45
CA PHE A 107 1.20 -15.71 8.64
C PHE A 107 -0.29 -15.55 8.30
N GLY A 108 -0.63 -15.11 7.09
CA GLY A 108 -1.99 -14.76 6.72
C GLY A 108 -2.38 -13.33 7.12
N GLN A 109 -3.66 -13.06 7.03
CA GLN A 109 -4.28 -11.78 7.41
C GLN A 109 -4.74 -11.84 8.86
N PHE A 110 -4.34 -10.89 9.70
CA PHE A 110 -4.53 -10.98 11.14
C PHE A 110 -5.96 -10.63 11.59
N TYR A 111 -6.65 -9.77 10.85
CA TYR A 111 -8.01 -9.34 11.17
C TYR A 111 -8.83 -8.99 9.91
N GLY A 112 -10.11 -8.66 10.11
CA GLY A 112 -11.04 -8.35 9.03
C GLY A 112 -11.82 -9.56 8.53
N SER A 113 -12.61 -9.38 7.48
CA SER A 113 -13.50 -10.42 6.93
C SER A 113 -12.76 -11.60 6.26
N LYS A 114 -11.49 -11.38 5.90
CA LYS A 114 -10.61 -12.40 5.28
C LYS A 114 -9.53 -12.88 6.25
N ALA A 115 -9.68 -12.66 7.55
CA ALA A 115 -8.71 -13.09 8.55
C ALA A 115 -8.49 -14.61 8.50
N ASN A 116 -7.22 -15.00 8.44
CA ASN A 116 -6.77 -16.38 8.35
C ASN A 116 -5.41 -16.58 9.03
N LEU A 117 -5.17 -15.86 10.14
CA LEU A 117 -3.91 -15.87 10.88
C LEU A 117 -3.46 -17.29 11.24
N ASN A 118 -2.26 -17.64 10.82
CA ASN A 118 -1.54 -18.85 11.27
C ASN A 118 -0.75 -18.50 12.54
N MET A 119 -1.37 -18.70 13.68
CA MET A 119 -0.81 -18.38 15.00
C MET A 119 0.45 -19.21 15.28
N GLU A 120 0.49 -20.48 14.88
CA GLU A 120 1.64 -21.36 15.09
C GLU A 120 2.88 -20.85 14.35
N ALA A 121 2.74 -20.51 13.07
CA ALA A 121 3.83 -19.93 12.27
C ALA A 121 4.30 -18.58 12.85
N LEU A 122 3.37 -17.73 13.29
CA LEU A 122 3.70 -16.44 13.89
C LEU A 122 4.55 -16.60 15.16
N ILE A 123 4.10 -17.45 16.09
CA ILE A 123 4.83 -17.68 17.36
C ILE A 123 6.19 -18.34 17.10
N ALA A 124 6.26 -19.30 16.16
CA ALA A 124 7.52 -19.96 15.80
C ALA A 124 8.55 -18.99 15.20
N ALA A 125 8.11 -17.94 14.49
CA ALA A 125 8.97 -16.93 13.89
C ALA A 125 9.50 -15.88 14.91
N GLN A 126 8.90 -15.81 16.09
CA GLN A 126 9.32 -14.94 17.21
C GLN A 126 9.52 -13.46 16.79
N PRO A 127 8.50 -12.77 16.25
CA PRO A 127 8.60 -11.35 15.94
C PRO A 127 8.57 -10.50 17.21
N GLN A 128 9.42 -9.48 17.28
CA GLN A 128 9.45 -8.52 18.39
C GLN A 128 8.24 -7.58 18.39
N VAL A 129 7.69 -7.31 17.19
CA VAL A 129 6.56 -6.41 17.01
C VAL A 129 5.72 -6.85 15.81
N ILE A 130 4.42 -6.66 15.92
CA ILE A 130 3.49 -6.72 14.81
C ILE A 130 3.22 -5.28 14.37
N ILE A 131 3.39 -4.99 13.08
CA ILE A 131 3.07 -3.67 12.52
C ILE A 131 1.88 -3.82 11.59
N ASP A 132 0.82 -3.08 11.89
CA ASP A 132 -0.32 -2.87 11.01
C ASP A 132 -0.18 -1.52 10.31
N ILE A 133 -0.44 -1.51 9.00
CA ILE A 133 -0.28 -0.34 8.15
C ILE A 133 -1.50 -0.22 7.24
N GLY A 134 -2.04 0.98 7.10
CA GLY A 134 -3.17 1.23 6.20
C GLY A 134 -3.97 2.47 6.58
N ASP A 135 -5.20 2.52 6.08
CA ASP A 135 -6.13 3.58 6.44
C ASP A 135 -6.78 3.30 7.79
N LYS A 136 -6.83 4.33 8.62
CA LYS A 136 -7.44 4.25 9.93
C LYS A 136 -8.95 4.07 9.84
N LYS A 137 -9.45 2.97 10.37
CA LYS A 137 -10.88 2.69 10.56
C LYS A 137 -11.27 2.86 12.01
N ARG A 138 -12.57 3.03 12.25
CA ARG A 138 -13.09 3.22 13.61
C ARG A 138 -12.77 2.07 14.57
N THR A 139 -12.63 0.85 14.07
CA THR A 139 -12.36 -0.35 14.87
C THR A 139 -10.88 -0.67 15.04
N HIS A 140 -9.96 0.07 14.40
CA HIS A 140 -8.54 -0.27 14.41
C HIS A 140 -7.93 -0.37 15.81
N LYS A 141 -8.32 0.53 16.72
CA LYS A 141 -7.83 0.47 18.10
C LYS A 141 -8.18 -0.86 18.77
N GLU A 142 -9.45 -1.26 18.66
CA GLU A 142 -9.94 -2.52 19.23
C GLU A 142 -9.31 -3.74 18.54
N ASP A 143 -9.10 -3.68 17.22
CA ASP A 143 -8.45 -4.74 16.46
C ASP A 143 -7.00 -4.91 16.89
N MET A 144 -6.23 -3.83 17.03
CA MET A 144 -4.84 -3.86 17.53
C MET A 144 -4.74 -4.37 18.96
N ASP A 145 -5.63 -3.91 19.85
CA ASP A 145 -5.70 -4.39 21.23
C ASP A 145 -6.03 -5.89 21.29
N LYS A 146 -6.89 -6.36 20.40
CA LYS A 146 -7.25 -7.78 20.30
C LYS A 146 -6.07 -8.63 19.82
N ILE A 147 -5.39 -8.22 18.74
CA ILE A 147 -4.22 -8.93 18.21
C ILE A 147 -3.14 -9.01 19.31
N GLN A 148 -2.80 -7.89 19.93
CA GLN A 148 -1.78 -7.87 21.01
C GLN A 148 -2.13 -8.79 22.17
N ARG A 149 -3.40 -8.81 22.61
CA ARG A 149 -3.83 -9.74 23.69
C ARG A 149 -3.79 -11.20 23.27
N GLN A 150 -4.09 -11.51 22.00
CA GLN A 150 -4.13 -12.89 21.50
C GLN A 150 -2.73 -13.46 21.28
N THR A 151 -1.80 -12.64 20.84
CA THR A 151 -0.45 -13.06 20.46
C THR A 151 0.58 -12.87 21.59
N GLY A 152 0.33 -11.98 22.52
CA GLY A 152 1.31 -11.50 23.50
C GLY A 152 2.41 -10.61 22.89
N ILE A 153 2.34 -10.29 21.59
CA ILE A 153 3.35 -9.52 20.87
C ILE A 153 2.90 -8.06 20.78
N PRO A 154 3.79 -7.09 21.10
CA PRO A 154 3.52 -5.68 20.88
C PRO A 154 2.98 -5.42 19.48
N THR A 155 1.86 -4.71 19.36
CA THR A 155 1.21 -4.47 18.07
C THR A 155 0.96 -2.98 17.92
N ILE A 156 1.46 -2.37 16.85
CA ILE A 156 1.31 -0.94 16.55
C ILE A 156 0.62 -0.73 15.22
N PHE A 157 -0.06 0.42 15.09
CA PHE A 157 -0.70 0.86 13.84
C PHE A 157 -0.05 2.14 13.32
N ILE A 158 0.26 2.16 12.01
CA ILE A 158 0.79 3.33 11.29
C ILE A 158 -0.15 3.66 10.15
N GLU A 159 -0.68 4.89 10.13
CA GLU A 159 -1.63 5.36 9.12
C GLU A 159 -0.90 5.75 7.83
N THR A 160 -1.38 5.23 6.68
CA THR A 160 -0.78 5.45 5.35
C THR A 160 -1.78 5.89 4.28
N THR A 161 -2.74 6.74 4.62
CA THR A 161 -3.45 7.53 3.60
C THR A 161 -2.42 8.32 2.79
N LEU A 162 -2.71 8.71 1.56
CA LEU A 162 -1.71 9.37 0.71
C LEU A 162 -1.10 10.62 1.35
N ASP A 163 -1.89 11.39 2.12
CA ASP A 163 -1.41 12.55 2.88
C ASP A 163 -0.58 12.18 4.12
N LYS A 164 -0.76 10.98 4.69
CA LYS A 164 -0.02 10.49 5.87
C LYS A 164 1.22 9.68 5.50
N MET A 165 1.25 9.13 4.31
CA MET A 165 2.30 8.21 3.86
C MET A 165 3.73 8.76 4.02
N PRO A 166 4.04 10.04 3.70
CA PRO A 166 5.36 10.60 3.98
C PRO A 166 5.75 10.51 5.46
N GLY A 167 4.83 10.86 6.35
CA GLY A 167 5.04 10.75 7.80
C GLY A 167 5.24 9.30 8.25
N ALA A 168 4.52 8.36 7.65
CA ALA A 168 4.66 6.94 7.92
C ALA A 168 6.06 6.42 7.55
N TYR A 169 6.58 6.78 6.37
CA TYR A 169 7.94 6.39 5.96
C TYR A 169 9.04 7.01 6.86
N ARG A 170 8.87 8.26 7.32
CA ARG A 170 9.77 8.86 8.32
C ARG A 170 9.71 8.11 9.65
N THR A 171 8.51 7.74 10.10
CA THR A 171 8.32 6.96 11.33
C THR A 171 8.95 5.57 11.22
N LEU A 172 8.72 4.86 10.11
CA LEU A 172 9.33 3.55 9.87
C LEU A 172 10.85 3.66 9.76
N GLY A 173 11.36 4.70 9.06
CA GLY A 173 12.79 4.98 9.01
C GLY A 173 13.41 5.09 10.41
N TYR A 174 12.75 5.84 11.31
CA TYR A 174 13.18 5.95 12.71
C TYR A 174 13.13 4.60 13.44
N LEU A 175 12.05 3.85 13.33
CA LEU A 175 11.86 2.57 14.03
C LEU A 175 12.87 1.48 13.59
N PHE A 176 13.35 1.56 12.36
CA PHE A 176 14.31 0.59 11.80
C PHE A 176 15.74 1.12 11.72
N GLY A 177 16.03 2.35 12.23
CA GLY A 177 17.36 2.97 12.10
C GLY A 177 17.76 3.26 10.65
N LYS A 178 16.77 3.61 9.81
CA LYS A 178 16.92 3.87 8.38
C LYS A 178 16.39 5.25 7.99
N GLU A 179 16.68 6.26 8.80
CA GLU A 179 16.13 7.62 8.67
C GLU A 179 16.44 8.24 7.30
N GLU A 180 17.64 8.00 6.76
CA GLU A 180 18.05 8.56 5.47
C GLU A 180 17.18 8.05 4.32
N ILE A 181 16.96 6.73 4.23
CA ILE A 181 16.11 6.15 3.17
C ILE A 181 14.64 6.48 3.41
N GLY A 182 14.18 6.45 4.67
CA GLY A 182 12.83 6.86 5.05
C GLY A 182 12.52 8.29 4.62
N GLU A 183 13.47 9.24 4.79
CA GLU A 183 13.31 10.63 4.32
C GLU A 183 13.31 10.74 2.80
N LYS A 184 14.16 9.99 2.08
CA LYS A 184 14.16 9.97 0.60
C LYS A 184 12.83 9.48 0.05
N MET A 185 12.30 8.37 0.60
CA MET A 185 10.99 7.84 0.22
C MET A 185 9.86 8.82 0.55
N ALA A 186 9.89 9.43 1.73
CA ALA A 186 8.90 10.42 2.16
C ALA A 186 8.90 11.65 1.24
N SER A 187 10.08 12.19 0.91
CA SER A 187 10.21 13.34 0.01
C SER A 187 9.70 13.02 -1.41
N TYR A 188 10.03 11.84 -1.95
CA TYR A 188 9.53 11.41 -3.25
C TYR A 188 7.99 11.36 -3.28
N ILE A 189 7.37 10.83 -2.21
CA ILE A 189 5.91 10.77 -2.08
C ILE A 189 5.31 12.19 -1.98
N GLU A 190 5.88 13.06 -1.13
CA GLU A 190 5.42 14.45 -0.97
C GLU A 190 5.49 15.22 -2.29
N ASP A 191 6.60 15.09 -3.02
CA ASP A 191 6.81 15.76 -4.31
C ASP A 191 5.78 15.27 -5.34
N THR A 192 5.56 13.96 -5.42
CA THR A 192 4.59 13.37 -6.36
C THR A 192 3.16 13.83 -6.07
N VAL A 193 2.72 13.73 -4.81
CA VAL A 193 1.36 14.14 -4.42
C VAL A 193 1.17 15.64 -4.59
N SER A 194 2.17 16.45 -4.22
CA SER A 194 2.12 17.90 -4.39
C SER A 194 2.08 18.31 -5.86
N TYR A 195 2.86 17.64 -6.71
CA TYR A 195 2.83 17.84 -8.16
C TYR A 195 1.43 17.60 -8.71
N ALA A 196 0.85 16.43 -8.42
CA ALA A 196 -0.48 16.08 -8.87
C ALA A 196 -1.56 17.05 -8.36
N ALA A 197 -1.53 17.42 -7.08
CA ALA A 197 -2.47 18.38 -6.50
C ALA A 197 -2.42 19.76 -7.16
N ASN A 198 -1.21 20.26 -7.49
CA ASN A 198 -1.03 21.52 -8.18
C ASN A 198 -1.62 21.48 -9.61
N HIS A 199 -1.42 20.37 -10.33
CA HIS A 199 -2.02 20.22 -11.65
C HIS A 199 -3.55 20.06 -11.58
N ALA A 200 -4.05 19.24 -10.68
CA ALA A 200 -5.49 19.06 -10.47
C ALA A 200 -6.20 20.39 -10.18
N ALA A 201 -5.57 21.28 -9.39
CA ALA A 201 -6.10 22.60 -9.08
C ALA A 201 -6.13 23.55 -10.30
N SER A 202 -5.31 23.32 -11.33
CA SER A 202 -5.25 24.10 -12.55
C SER A 202 -6.28 23.69 -13.60
N ILE A 203 -6.88 22.50 -13.49
CA ILE A 203 -7.83 21.96 -14.47
C ILE A 203 -9.23 22.51 -14.18
N ASN A 204 -9.82 23.20 -15.17
CA ASN A 204 -11.22 23.62 -15.03
C ASN A 204 -12.14 22.40 -14.97
N ASP A 205 -13.25 22.51 -14.25
CA ASP A 205 -14.17 21.38 -14.07
C ASP A 205 -14.78 20.85 -15.38
N ALA A 206 -14.90 21.71 -16.39
CA ALA A 206 -15.38 21.35 -17.73
C ALA A 206 -14.33 20.56 -18.55
N ASP A 207 -13.06 20.69 -18.22
CA ASP A 207 -11.94 20.06 -18.93
C ASP A 207 -11.48 18.74 -18.28
N LYS A 208 -12.07 18.42 -17.11
CA LYS A 208 -11.75 17.19 -16.40
C LYS A 208 -12.24 15.97 -17.16
N LYS A 209 -11.31 15.06 -17.42
CA LYS A 209 -11.57 13.78 -18.08
C LYS A 209 -12.25 12.79 -17.12
N THR A 210 -13.06 11.91 -17.69
CA THR A 210 -13.68 10.79 -16.97
C THR A 210 -12.87 9.51 -17.18
N VAL A 211 -12.59 8.79 -16.09
CA VAL A 211 -11.81 7.54 -16.11
C VAL A 211 -12.66 6.41 -15.55
N TYR A 212 -12.74 5.31 -16.28
CA TYR A 212 -13.28 4.04 -15.79
C TYR A 212 -12.12 3.13 -15.36
N TYR A 213 -12.18 2.64 -14.12
CA TYR A 213 -11.22 1.68 -13.60
C TYR A 213 -11.91 0.33 -13.40
N GLY A 214 -11.72 -0.56 -14.39
CA GLY A 214 -12.26 -1.92 -14.41
C GLY A 214 -11.30 -2.93 -13.81
N THR A 215 -11.83 -3.89 -13.07
CA THR A 215 -11.09 -4.99 -12.44
C THR A 215 -11.75 -6.33 -12.72
N GLY A 216 -11.04 -7.43 -12.43
CA GLY A 216 -11.51 -8.78 -12.67
C GLY A 216 -11.53 -9.17 -14.13
N ALA A 217 -11.75 -10.47 -14.39
CA ALA A 217 -11.68 -11.04 -15.73
C ALA A 217 -12.71 -10.47 -16.72
N SER A 218 -13.82 -9.93 -16.23
CA SER A 218 -14.83 -9.27 -17.06
C SER A 218 -14.54 -7.79 -17.31
N GLY A 219 -13.67 -7.16 -16.51
CA GLY A 219 -13.47 -5.73 -16.48
C GLY A 219 -14.67 -4.93 -15.95
N LEU A 220 -15.71 -5.59 -15.45
CA LEU A 220 -16.97 -5.00 -14.99
C LEU A 220 -17.09 -4.89 -13.47
N ASP A 221 -16.17 -5.49 -12.72
CA ASP A 221 -15.90 -5.09 -11.34
C ASP A 221 -15.15 -3.76 -11.39
N CYS A 222 -15.63 -2.74 -10.69
CA CYS A 222 -15.02 -1.41 -10.77
C CYS A 222 -14.88 -0.77 -9.40
N ASN A 223 -13.98 0.19 -9.30
CA ASN A 223 -13.78 0.99 -8.10
C ASN A 223 -14.47 2.35 -8.29
N ALA A 224 -15.60 2.56 -7.59
CA ALA A 224 -16.40 3.77 -7.70
C ALA A 224 -15.72 4.98 -7.03
N ASN A 225 -16.23 6.17 -7.37
CA ASN A 225 -15.83 7.44 -6.73
C ASN A 225 -15.97 7.35 -5.21
N GLY A 226 -14.97 7.84 -4.48
CA GLY A 226 -14.87 7.78 -3.02
C GLY A 226 -14.29 6.47 -2.46
N SER A 227 -13.98 5.48 -3.32
CA SER A 227 -13.20 4.32 -2.91
C SER A 227 -11.73 4.66 -2.87
N ILE A 228 -11.05 4.27 -1.78
CA ILE A 228 -9.59 4.36 -1.69
C ILE A 228 -8.86 3.62 -2.81
N GLN A 229 -9.49 2.61 -3.40
CA GLN A 229 -8.96 1.84 -4.52
C GLN A 229 -8.87 2.67 -5.81
N ALA A 230 -9.58 3.81 -5.89
CA ALA A 230 -9.65 4.67 -7.07
C ALA A 230 -9.24 6.13 -6.81
N ASP A 231 -8.66 6.43 -5.63
CA ASP A 231 -8.32 7.79 -5.23
C ASP A 231 -7.28 8.47 -6.14
N VAL A 232 -6.44 7.67 -6.83
CA VAL A 232 -5.49 8.19 -7.82
C VAL A 232 -6.20 8.98 -8.93
N ILE A 233 -7.42 8.57 -9.33
CA ILE A 233 -8.22 9.30 -10.34
C ILE A 233 -8.53 10.72 -9.86
N ASP A 234 -8.95 10.86 -8.60
CA ASP A 234 -9.28 12.17 -8.03
C ASP A 234 -8.03 13.03 -7.83
N ILE A 235 -6.92 12.42 -7.39
CA ILE A 235 -5.66 13.11 -7.11
C ILE A 235 -5.06 13.74 -8.36
N ILE A 236 -5.12 13.09 -9.52
CA ILE A 236 -4.65 13.68 -10.79
C ILE A 236 -5.62 14.71 -11.37
N GLY A 237 -6.76 14.97 -10.73
CA GLY A 237 -7.77 15.93 -11.18
C GLY A 237 -8.77 15.38 -12.19
N ALA A 238 -8.81 14.07 -12.42
CA ALA A 238 -9.82 13.42 -13.26
C ALA A 238 -11.11 13.14 -12.46
N LYS A 239 -12.15 12.70 -13.16
CA LYS A 239 -13.42 12.25 -12.56
C LYS A 239 -13.54 10.74 -12.70
N ASN A 240 -13.85 10.05 -11.62
CA ASN A 240 -14.23 8.65 -11.73
C ASN A 240 -15.56 8.53 -12.47
N ALA A 241 -15.61 7.74 -13.54
CA ALA A 241 -16.82 7.55 -14.35
C ALA A 241 -17.94 6.86 -13.56
N VAL A 242 -17.57 6.05 -12.56
CA VAL A 242 -18.54 5.32 -11.73
C VAL A 242 -18.92 6.16 -10.52
N VAL A 243 -20.04 6.85 -10.63
CA VAL A 243 -20.63 7.65 -9.54
C VAL A 243 -21.86 6.89 -9.04
N GLY A 244 -21.77 6.33 -7.85
CA GLY A 244 -22.86 5.52 -7.30
C GLY A 244 -23.04 5.69 -5.80
N THR A 245 -24.23 5.30 -5.32
CA THR A 245 -24.58 5.36 -3.89
C THR A 245 -24.05 4.19 -3.08
N ASP A 246 -23.63 3.11 -3.73
CA ASP A 246 -23.16 1.88 -3.07
C ASP A 246 -21.65 1.68 -3.32
N VAL A 247 -20.86 2.55 -2.70
CA VAL A 247 -19.39 2.38 -2.69
C VAL A 247 -19.05 1.20 -1.78
N SER A 248 -18.53 0.13 -2.37
CA SER A 248 -18.06 -1.02 -1.59
C SER A 248 -16.65 -0.76 -1.04
N ASP A 249 -16.54 -0.40 0.24
CA ASP A 249 -15.26 -0.33 0.95
C ASP A 249 -14.64 -1.71 1.25
N LYS A 250 -15.27 -2.78 0.77
CA LYS A 250 -14.92 -4.16 1.15
C LYS A 250 -13.87 -4.82 0.25
N GLY A 251 -13.21 -4.06 -0.63
CA GLY A 251 -12.16 -4.61 -1.52
C GLY A 251 -12.66 -5.61 -2.57
N GLY A 252 -13.97 -5.61 -2.85
CA GLY A 252 -14.62 -6.43 -3.88
C GLY A 252 -15.18 -5.63 -5.05
N GLY A 253 -14.94 -4.30 -5.06
CA GLY A 253 -15.43 -3.43 -6.12
C GLY A 253 -16.97 -3.25 -6.13
N THR A 254 -17.43 -2.46 -7.08
CA THR A 254 -18.85 -2.30 -7.43
C THR A 254 -19.06 -2.98 -8.78
N LEU A 255 -19.99 -3.93 -8.84
CA LEU A 255 -20.29 -4.60 -10.10
C LEU A 255 -21.18 -3.69 -10.96
N VAL A 256 -20.76 -3.42 -12.19
CA VAL A 256 -21.53 -2.74 -13.21
C VAL A 256 -21.83 -3.69 -14.37
N ASN A 257 -22.80 -3.34 -15.22
CA ASN A 257 -23.06 -4.05 -16.46
C ASN A 257 -22.68 -3.17 -17.67
N MET A 258 -22.65 -3.75 -18.87
CA MET A 258 -22.27 -3.02 -20.09
C MET A 258 -23.20 -1.86 -20.39
N GLU A 259 -24.52 -1.94 -20.09
CA GLU A 259 -25.47 -0.84 -20.28
C GLU A 259 -25.12 0.36 -19.41
N GLN A 260 -24.73 0.11 -18.15
CA GLN A 260 -24.25 1.16 -17.25
C GLN A 260 -22.95 1.77 -17.77
N LEU A 261 -22.01 0.93 -18.24
CA LEU A 261 -20.74 1.39 -18.78
C LEU A 261 -20.94 2.25 -20.05
N TYR A 262 -21.88 1.89 -20.93
CA TYR A 262 -22.27 2.74 -22.06
C TYR A 262 -22.87 4.08 -21.63
N ASN A 263 -23.64 4.10 -20.54
CA ASN A 263 -24.18 5.34 -20.00
C ASN A 263 -23.14 6.23 -19.35
N PHE A 264 -22.09 5.65 -18.79
CA PHE A 264 -20.94 6.39 -18.25
C PHE A 264 -20.09 7.01 -19.37
N ASP A 265 -19.92 6.29 -20.47
CA ASP A 265 -19.12 6.65 -21.65
C ASP A 265 -17.81 7.38 -21.29
N PRO A 266 -16.89 6.72 -20.57
CA PRO A 266 -15.68 7.36 -20.05
C PRO A 266 -14.76 7.83 -21.17
N ASP A 267 -13.96 8.88 -20.92
CA ASP A 267 -12.92 9.35 -21.84
C ASP A 267 -11.74 8.36 -21.92
N VAL A 268 -11.44 7.70 -20.80
CA VAL A 268 -10.31 6.75 -20.65
C VAL A 268 -10.78 5.52 -19.89
N ILE A 269 -10.34 4.34 -20.35
CA ILE A 269 -10.57 3.07 -19.68
C ILE A 269 -9.23 2.50 -19.24
N VAL A 270 -9.08 2.15 -17.96
CA VAL A 270 -7.93 1.40 -17.43
C VAL A 270 -8.42 0.11 -16.79
N VAL A 271 -7.72 -1.00 -17.06
CA VAL A 271 -8.12 -2.32 -16.58
C VAL A 271 -6.94 -3.07 -15.96
N THR A 272 -7.22 -3.93 -15.00
CA THR A 272 -6.19 -4.78 -14.36
C THR A 272 -5.70 -5.91 -15.28
N LEU A 273 -4.56 -6.52 -14.93
CA LEU A 273 -3.92 -7.65 -15.65
C LEU A 273 -4.75 -8.95 -15.60
N ASP A 274 -6.09 -8.87 -15.64
CA ASP A 274 -6.99 -10.02 -15.51
C ASP A 274 -7.51 -10.55 -16.85
N GLY A 275 -6.94 -10.08 -17.97
CA GLY A 275 -7.21 -10.60 -19.31
C GLY A 275 -8.24 -9.86 -20.13
N ILE A 276 -9.02 -8.92 -19.59
CA ILE A 276 -10.03 -8.18 -20.36
C ILE A 276 -9.40 -7.27 -21.43
N TYR A 277 -8.18 -6.78 -21.23
CA TYR A 277 -7.46 -6.02 -22.24
C TYR A 277 -7.33 -6.79 -23.57
N SER A 278 -6.92 -8.07 -23.50
CA SER A 278 -6.81 -8.93 -24.67
C SER A 278 -8.14 -9.13 -25.38
N VAL A 279 -9.24 -9.26 -24.63
CA VAL A 279 -10.60 -9.40 -25.18
C VAL A 279 -11.02 -8.13 -25.96
N ILE A 280 -10.62 -6.95 -25.45
CA ILE A 280 -10.85 -5.67 -26.15
C ILE A 280 -10.02 -5.61 -27.44
N GLU A 281 -8.74 -5.98 -27.38
CA GLU A 281 -7.82 -6.02 -28.55
C GLU A 281 -8.28 -7.02 -29.63
N GLU A 282 -8.89 -8.15 -29.23
CA GLU A 282 -9.49 -9.13 -30.12
C GLU A 282 -10.80 -8.66 -30.77
N GLY A 283 -11.30 -7.50 -30.37
CA GLY A 283 -12.45 -6.85 -31.01
C GLY A 283 -13.81 -7.29 -30.47
N ASP A 284 -13.93 -7.58 -29.18
CA ASP A 284 -15.23 -7.85 -28.56
C ASP A 284 -16.20 -6.68 -28.82
N LYS A 285 -17.36 -7.01 -29.37
CA LYS A 285 -18.34 -6.02 -29.83
C LYS A 285 -18.89 -5.15 -28.71
N SER A 286 -18.99 -5.68 -27.50
CA SER A 286 -19.50 -4.93 -26.37
C SER A 286 -18.52 -3.81 -25.97
N TRP A 287 -17.22 -4.10 -25.99
CA TRP A 287 -16.20 -3.12 -25.62
C TRP A 287 -15.89 -2.14 -26.75
N THR A 288 -15.84 -2.63 -28.01
CA THR A 288 -15.49 -1.79 -29.17
C THR A 288 -16.55 -0.73 -29.53
N GLU A 289 -17.77 -0.79 -28.94
CA GLU A 289 -18.76 0.27 -29.09
C GLU A 289 -18.53 1.48 -28.17
N LEU A 290 -17.69 1.37 -27.12
CA LEU A 290 -17.35 2.48 -26.22
C LEU A 290 -16.50 3.53 -26.92
N SER A 291 -16.75 4.81 -26.65
CA SER A 291 -16.02 5.93 -27.24
C SER A 291 -14.53 5.88 -26.93
N ALA A 292 -14.15 5.54 -25.69
CA ALA A 292 -12.75 5.39 -25.30
C ALA A 292 -12.03 4.32 -26.13
N VAL A 293 -12.67 3.17 -26.36
CA VAL A 293 -12.07 2.08 -27.17
C VAL A 293 -11.93 2.50 -28.63
N LYS A 294 -12.95 3.12 -29.23
CA LYS A 294 -12.91 3.64 -30.61
C LYS A 294 -11.78 4.65 -30.81
N ASN A 295 -11.46 5.42 -29.78
CA ASN A 295 -10.43 6.45 -29.79
C ASN A 295 -9.03 5.93 -29.39
N GLY A 296 -8.88 4.64 -29.02
CA GLY A 296 -7.65 4.05 -28.55
C GLY A 296 -7.28 4.39 -27.10
N ASN A 297 -8.20 4.98 -26.32
CA ASN A 297 -7.98 5.43 -24.93
C ASN A 297 -8.31 4.32 -23.93
N TYR A 298 -7.74 3.14 -24.10
CA TYR A 298 -7.88 2.02 -23.16
C TYR A 298 -6.51 1.39 -22.93
N TYR A 299 -6.23 1.06 -21.68
CA TYR A 299 -4.89 0.68 -21.23
C TYR A 299 -4.96 -0.40 -20.18
N GLU A 300 -3.97 -1.27 -20.16
CA GLU A 300 -3.75 -2.24 -19.10
C GLU A 300 -2.89 -1.59 -18.01
N ILE A 301 -3.29 -1.73 -16.73
CA ILE A 301 -2.56 -1.14 -15.61
C ILE A 301 -1.31 -1.98 -15.35
N PRO A 302 -0.08 -1.42 -15.32
CA PRO A 302 1.09 -2.17 -14.91
C PRO A 302 0.89 -2.75 -13.51
N GLY A 303 1.25 -4.03 -13.32
CA GLY A 303 0.83 -4.77 -12.12
C GLY A 303 1.93 -5.50 -11.36
N ILE A 304 3.20 -5.39 -11.72
CA ILE A 304 4.31 -6.13 -11.12
C ILE A 304 5.29 -5.17 -10.45
N PRO A 305 5.77 -5.42 -9.21
CA PRO A 305 5.31 -6.48 -8.29
C PRO A 305 3.91 -6.25 -7.71
N TYR A 306 3.36 -5.04 -7.83
CA TYR A 306 2.02 -4.66 -7.39
C TYR A 306 1.34 -3.77 -8.41
N CYS A 307 0.02 -3.90 -8.56
CA CYS A 307 -0.77 -3.04 -9.43
C CYS A 307 -0.58 -1.56 -9.06
N TRP A 308 -0.23 -0.72 -10.05
CA TRP A 308 0.13 0.67 -9.80
C TRP A 308 -1.01 1.55 -9.29
N LEU A 309 -2.27 1.16 -9.45
CA LEU A 309 -3.40 1.93 -8.91
C LEU A 309 -3.90 1.40 -7.57
N SER A 310 -3.95 0.06 -7.41
CA SER A 310 -4.55 -0.58 -6.24
C SER A 310 -4.16 -2.06 -6.18
N GLY A 311 -4.65 -2.79 -5.18
CA GLY A 311 -4.50 -4.23 -5.06
C GLY A 311 -3.19 -4.72 -4.43
N PRO A 312 -2.90 -4.31 -3.18
CA PRO A 312 -3.62 -3.42 -2.27
C PRO A 312 -3.31 -1.93 -2.50
N PRO A 313 -4.17 -1.00 -2.04
CA PRO A 313 -3.93 0.44 -2.15
C PRO A 313 -2.86 0.88 -1.15
N SER A 314 -1.63 1.10 -1.63
CA SER A 314 -0.48 1.46 -0.81
C SER A 314 0.47 2.37 -1.59
N VAL A 315 1.76 2.28 -1.33
CA VAL A 315 2.82 3.09 -1.97
C VAL A 315 2.90 2.92 -3.49
N ASN A 316 2.46 1.80 -4.02
CA ASN A 316 2.30 1.57 -5.47
C ASN A 316 1.49 2.66 -6.18
N ARG A 317 0.50 3.28 -5.50
CA ARG A 317 -0.28 4.40 -6.02
C ARG A 317 0.56 5.63 -6.38
N ILE A 318 1.72 5.78 -5.78
CA ILE A 318 2.63 6.91 -6.08
C ILE A 318 3.14 6.83 -7.53
N LEU A 319 3.53 5.63 -7.98
CA LEU A 319 3.86 5.44 -9.40
C LEU A 319 2.60 5.51 -10.29
N GLY A 320 1.46 5.04 -9.77
CA GLY A 320 0.16 5.15 -10.43
C GLY A 320 -0.27 6.60 -10.70
N ILE A 321 0.06 7.55 -9.82
CA ILE A 321 -0.19 8.98 -10.02
C ILE A 321 0.56 9.49 -11.26
N TRP A 322 1.84 9.17 -11.40
CA TRP A 322 2.63 9.53 -12.55
C TRP A 322 2.06 8.91 -13.82
N TRP A 323 1.82 7.62 -13.81
CA TRP A 323 1.34 6.86 -14.95
C TRP A 323 -0.04 7.31 -15.43
N LEU A 324 -1.03 7.36 -14.54
CA LEU A 324 -2.39 7.74 -14.92
C LEU A 324 -2.47 9.22 -15.32
N GLY A 325 -1.68 10.09 -14.66
CA GLY A 325 -1.55 11.48 -15.03
C GLY A 325 -1.04 11.65 -16.46
N ASN A 326 0.01 10.92 -16.85
CA ASN A 326 0.57 10.94 -18.19
C ASN A 326 -0.42 10.46 -19.26
N LEU A 327 -1.25 9.45 -18.96
CA LEU A 327 -2.27 8.96 -19.88
C LEU A 327 -3.44 9.95 -20.05
N VAL A 328 -3.89 10.55 -18.96
CA VAL A 328 -5.11 11.38 -18.94
C VAL A 328 -4.83 12.83 -19.33
N TYR A 329 -3.68 13.35 -18.91
CA TYR A 329 -3.25 14.74 -19.11
C TYR A 329 -1.80 14.83 -19.59
N PRO A 330 -1.47 14.32 -20.82
CA PRO A 330 -0.10 14.22 -21.30
C PRO A 330 0.62 15.57 -21.40
N ASP A 331 -0.10 16.65 -21.66
CA ASP A 331 0.50 18.00 -21.75
C ASP A 331 0.95 18.53 -20.37
N GLN A 332 0.32 18.08 -19.28
CA GLN A 332 0.65 18.47 -17.91
C GLN A 332 1.60 17.49 -17.23
N TYR A 333 1.58 16.22 -17.66
CA TYR A 333 2.39 15.13 -17.14
C TYR A 333 3.36 14.64 -18.22
N ASP A 334 4.06 15.62 -18.86
CA ASP A 334 5.01 15.35 -19.95
C ASP A 334 6.38 14.92 -19.40
N TYR A 335 6.57 13.63 -19.23
CA TYR A 335 7.85 13.03 -18.86
C TYR A 335 7.97 11.57 -19.32
N ASP A 336 9.22 11.09 -19.28
CA ASP A 336 9.54 9.71 -19.61
C ASP A 336 9.07 8.73 -18.53
N MET A 337 8.05 7.94 -18.81
CA MET A 337 7.51 6.95 -17.87
C MET A 337 8.48 5.78 -17.63
N VAL A 338 9.40 5.48 -18.57
CA VAL A 338 10.46 4.50 -18.34
C VAL A 338 11.38 5.00 -17.23
N ALA A 339 11.84 6.25 -17.34
CA ALA A 339 12.67 6.86 -16.31
C ALA A 339 11.96 6.96 -14.95
N LYS A 340 10.66 7.30 -14.94
CA LYS A 340 9.86 7.34 -13.71
C LYS A 340 9.69 5.97 -13.06
N ALA A 341 9.47 4.92 -13.83
CA ALA A 341 9.42 3.56 -13.33
C ALA A 341 10.78 3.14 -12.74
N GLN A 342 11.88 3.39 -13.45
CA GLN A 342 13.24 3.09 -12.98
C GLN A 342 13.57 3.80 -11.66
N GLU A 343 13.24 5.10 -11.55
CA GLU A 343 13.43 5.89 -10.33
C GLU A 343 12.65 5.28 -9.14
N TYR A 344 11.38 4.93 -9.35
CA TYR A 344 10.53 4.33 -8.33
C TYR A 344 11.03 2.94 -7.89
N TYR A 345 11.33 2.06 -8.86
CA TYR A 345 11.78 0.70 -8.55
C TYR A 345 13.13 0.70 -7.82
N LYS A 346 14.04 1.60 -8.22
CA LYS A 346 15.32 1.77 -7.51
C LYS A 346 15.11 2.24 -6.09
N LEU A 347 14.24 3.22 -5.86
CA LEU A 347 14.02 3.82 -4.54
C LEU A 347 13.28 2.87 -3.59
N PHE A 348 12.21 2.19 -4.06
CA PHE A 348 11.32 1.42 -3.19
C PHE A 348 11.63 -0.08 -3.14
N PHE A 349 12.31 -0.63 -4.13
CA PHE A 349 12.64 -2.06 -4.17
C PHE A 349 14.15 -2.33 -4.24
N ASP A 350 14.98 -1.28 -4.32
CA ASP A 350 16.41 -1.37 -4.63
C ASP A 350 16.69 -2.21 -5.89
N TYR A 351 15.78 -2.15 -6.84
CA TYR A 351 15.81 -2.91 -8.09
C TYR A 351 16.22 -2.01 -9.26
N ASP A 352 17.26 -2.42 -9.98
CA ASP A 352 17.77 -1.70 -11.15
C ASP A 352 16.97 -2.13 -12.39
N LEU A 353 15.76 -1.58 -12.56
CA LEU A 353 14.86 -1.86 -13.67
C LEU A 353 15.51 -1.44 -14.99
N SER A 354 15.73 -2.38 -15.90
CA SER A 354 16.29 -2.09 -17.21
C SER A 354 15.28 -1.39 -18.14
N ASP A 355 15.76 -0.73 -19.17
CA ASP A 355 14.92 -0.10 -20.20
C ASP A 355 13.97 -1.10 -20.86
N ASP A 356 14.44 -2.32 -21.13
CA ASP A 356 13.62 -3.34 -21.80
C ASP A 356 12.52 -3.87 -20.89
N GLU A 357 12.79 -4.08 -19.59
CA GLU A 357 11.78 -4.46 -18.59
C GLU A 357 10.73 -3.35 -18.41
N ALA A 358 11.17 -2.10 -18.26
CA ALA A 358 10.26 -0.97 -18.11
C ALA A 358 9.37 -0.80 -19.36
N LYS A 359 9.93 -0.92 -20.56
CA LYS A 359 9.17 -0.90 -21.82
C LYS A 359 8.21 -2.07 -21.94
N ALA A 360 8.60 -3.27 -21.49
CA ALA A 360 7.72 -4.43 -21.48
C ALA A 360 6.53 -4.23 -20.52
N MET A 361 6.75 -3.67 -19.32
CA MET A 361 5.68 -3.31 -18.38
C MET A 361 4.69 -2.29 -18.98
N LEU A 362 5.19 -1.38 -19.81
CA LEU A 362 4.42 -0.29 -20.41
C LEU A 362 3.84 -0.64 -21.77
N ALA A 363 4.02 -1.86 -22.29
CA ALA A 363 3.63 -2.24 -23.66
C ALA A 363 2.14 -1.99 -23.97
N ASN A 364 1.25 -2.31 -23.02
CA ASN A 364 -0.20 -2.08 -23.11
C ASN A 364 -0.67 -0.86 -22.29
N SER A 365 0.26 -0.08 -21.79
CA SER A 365 0.08 0.89 -20.72
C SER A 365 0.58 2.29 -21.08
N SER A 366 0.85 2.55 -22.34
CA SER A 366 1.34 3.83 -22.86
C SER A 366 0.37 4.43 -23.87
N LEU A 367 0.45 5.75 -24.07
CA LEU A 367 -0.29 6.44 -25.13
C LEU A 367 0.00 5.78 -26.48
N LYS A 368 -1.06 5.51 -27.24
CA LYS A 368 -1.00 4.85 -28.55
C LYS A 368 -0.78 5.85 -29.67
#